data_3397ee774989378b58f52059d23f6b2b
#
_entry.id   3397ee774989378b58f52059d23f6b2b
#
_cell.length_a   1.000
_cell.length_b   1.000
_cell.length_c   1.000
_cell.angle_alpha   90.00
_cell.angle_beta   90.00
_cell.angle_gamma   90.00
#
_symmetry.space_group_name_H-M   'P 1'
#
loop_
_entity.id
_entity.type
_entity.pdbx_description
1 polymer ?
#
loop_
_entity_poly.entity_id
_entity_poly.type
_entity_poly.pdbx_seq_one_letter_code
_entity_poly.pdbx_strand_id
1 'polypeptide(L)'
;SEETSVETRDINGLQLPISTTGEELDVFLPYNGSIVQDLNTIESVKMTEEATGVHINWTTVSLAELQERFNILLNSGTYPDIVFLSFFPTYPGGWEKGVEDGVIMNMEELVQEYMPNYRAALEQNDFGAKQAVSDNHEHLIFYSLQGTDDTIEGEGVVSGLGYRADILEDLGLDEPTTIEELHDVLVAVKESGIEY
;
A
#
# COMPACT_ATOMS: atom_id res chain seq x y z
N SER A 1 -34.79 -16.91 -20.43
CA SER A 1 -33.78 -16.35 -19.56
C SER A 1 -32.66 -17.37 -19.46
N GLU A 2 -31.56 -17.09 -20.18
CA GLU A 2 -30.33 -17.85 -20.02
C GLU A 2 -29.78 -17.49 -18.63
N GLU A 3 -29.73 -18.46 -17.74
CA GLU A 3 -28.94 -18.36 -16.52
C GLU A 3 -27.47 -18.33 -16.95
N THR A 4 -26.88 -17.15 -16.94
CA THR A 4 -25.43 -17.02 -17.11
C THR A 4 -24.79 -17.69 -15.90
N SER A 5 -24.29 -18.90 -16.07
CA SER A 5 -23.54 -19.57 -15.01
C SER A 5 -22.27 -18.74 -14.75
N VAL A 6 -22.18 -18.14 -13.57
CA VAL A 6 -20.97 -17.47 -13.13
C VAL A 6 -19.87 -18.51 -12.99
N GLU A 7 -18.80 -18.37 -13.77
CA GLU A 7 -17.67 -19.28 -13.73
C GLU A 7 -16.92 -19.08 -12.40
N THR A 8 -16.98 -20.10 -11.55
CA THR A 8 -16.28 -20.06 -10.26
C THR A 8 -14.82 -20.43 -10.42
N ARG A 9 -13.92 -19.68 -9.77
CA ARG A 9 -12.49 -19.98 -9.69
C ARG A 9 -12.09 -20.20 -8.26
N ASP A 10 -11.21 -21.16 -8.03
CA ASP A 10 -10.51 -21.33 -6.76
C ASP A 10 -9.09 -20.74 -6.87
N ILE A 11 -8.77 -19.77 -6.02
CA ILE A 11 -7.42 -19.22 -5.92
C ILE A 11 -6.92 -19.46 -4.51
N ASN A 12 -6.14 -20.53 -4.32
CA ASN A 12 -5.57 -20.88 -3.02
C ASN A 12 -6.62 -21.01 -1.89
N GLY A 13 -7.75 -21.60 -2.20
CA GLY A 13 -8.86 -21.77 -1.24
C GLY A 13 -9.87 -20.62 -1.21
N LEU A 14 -9.60 -19.53 -1.93
CA LEU A 14 -10.57 -18.44 -2.12
C LEU A 14 -11.45 -18.74 -3.34
N GLN A 15 -12.76 -18.85 -3.11
CA GLN A 15 -13.72 -19.01 -4.19
C GLN A 15 -14.09 -17.64 -4.79
N LEU A 16 -13.94 -17.50 -6.10
CA LEU A 16 -14.34 -16.30 -6.83
C LEU A 16 -15.53 -16.63 -7.76
N PRO A 17 -16.46 -15.70 -7.97
CA PRO A 17 -16.52 -14.39 -7.35
C PRO A 17 -16.88 -14.46 -5.84
N ILE A 18 -16.45 -13.45 -5.07
CA ILE A 18 -16.78 -13.32 -3.65
C ILE A 18 -18.27 -12.96 -3.50
N SER A 19 -18.76 -12.06 -4.35
CA SER A 19 -20.16 -11.67 -4.40
C SER A 19 -20.79 -12.06 -5.74
N THR A 20 -22.04 -12.54 -5.68
CA THR A 20 -22.90 -12.79 -6.86
C THR A 20 -24.08 -11.82 -6.90
N THR A 21 -24.21 -10.94 -5.90
CA THR A 21 -25.29 -9.98 -5.73
C THR A 21 -24.91 -8.57 -6.10
N GLY A 22 -23.60 -8.31 -6.40
CA GLY A 22 -23.08 -7.01 -6.78
C GLY A 22 -22.92 -6.11 -5.55
N GLU A 23 -22.19 -6.59 -4.54
CA GLU A 23 -21.84 -5.79 -3.36
C GLU A 23 -20.98 -4.59 -3.74
N GLU A 24 -21.15 -3.49 -3.01
CA GLU A 24 -20.37 -2.27 -3.19
C GLU A 24 -19.58 -1.97 -1.92
N LEU A 25 -18.35 -1.48 -2.08
CA LEU A 25 -17.50 -1.01 -0.99
C LEU A 25 -17.09 0.43 -1.22
N ASP A 26 -17.22 1.26 -0.19
CA ASP A 26 -16.71 2.62 -0.18
C ASP A 26 -15.24 2.63 0.28
N VAL A 27 -14.35 3.17 -0.54
CA VAL A 27 -12.91 3.18 -0.28
C VAL A 27 -12.36 4.59 -0.31
N PHE A 28 -11.72 5.01 0.79
CA PHE A 28 -10.95 6.25 0.88
C PHE A 28 -9.48 5.98 0.55
N LEU A 29 -8.97 6.65 -0.50
CA LEU A 29 -7.62 6.40 -1.03
C LEU A 29 -6.83 7.70 -1.24
N PRO A 30 -5.64 7.86 -0.63
CA PRO A 30 -4.68 8.87 -1.03
C PRO A 30 -4.18 8.58 -2.46
N TYR A 31 -4.50 9.45 -3.40
CA TYR A 31 -4.16 9.25 -4.78
C TYR A 31 -3.89 10.57 -5.51
N ASN A 32 -2.82 10.61 -6.30
CA ASN A 32 -2.54 11.75 -7.15
C ASN A 32 -3.22 11.58 -8.52
N GLY A 33 -4.38 12.20 -8.69
CA GLY A 33 -5.20 12.13 -9.90
C GLY A 33 -4.61 12.78 -11.15
N SER A 34 -3.33 13.14 -11.18
CA SER A 34 -2.70 13.80 -12.34
C SER A 34 -2.60 12.88 -13.57
N ILE A 35 -2.57 11.57 -13.39
CA ILE A 35 -2.43 10.58 -14.48
C ILE A 35 -3.81 10.00 -14.84
N VAL A 36 -4.54 9.51 -13.84
CA VAL A 36 -5.88 8.93 -14.00
C VAL A 36 -6.83 9.63 -13.03
N GLN A 37 -7.90 10.22 -13.54
CA GLN A 37 -8.88 10.94 -12.71
C GLN A 37 -9.94 10.02 -12.11
N ASP A 38 -10.30 8.97 -12.83
CA ASP A 38 -11.30 7.97 -12.44
C ASP A 38 -10.65 6.59 -12.40
N LEU A 39 -10.47 6.05 -11.19
CA LEU A 39 -9.83 4.75 -10.96
C LEU A 39 -10.61 3.59 -11.57
N ASN A 40 -11.94 3.72 -11.73
CA ASN A 40 -12.77 2.70 -12.37
C ASN A 40 -12.46 2.56 -13.88
N THR A 41 -11.70 3.47 -14.47
CA THR A 41 -11.23 3.33 -15.86
C THR A 41 -9.99 2.46 -16.00
N ILE A 42 -9.31 2.15 -14.88
CA ILE A 42 -8.10 1.33 -14.87
C ILE A 42 -8.45 -0.13 -15.10
N GLU A 43 -7.76 -0.76 -16.04
CA GLU A 43 -8.05 -2.14 -16.44
C GLU A 43 -7.90 -3.14 -15.29
N SER A 44 -6.89 -3.00 -14.44
CA SER A 44 -6.72 -3.88 -13.28
C SER A 44 -7.86 -3.74 -12.26
N VAL A 45 -8.42 -2.55 -12.08
CA VAL A 45 -9.58 -2.32 -11.22
C VAL A 45 -10.78 -3.08 -11.79
N LYS A 46 -11.08 -2.89 -13.08
CA LYS A 46 -12.19 -3.60 -13.75
C LYS A 46 -12.05 -5.11 -13.66
N MET A 47 -10.85 -5.63 -13.93
CA MET A 47 -10.58 -7.08 -13.82
C MET A 47 -10.79 -7.59 -12.40
N THR A 48 -10.43 -6.80 -11.39
CA THR A 48 -10.64 -7.17 -9.99
C THR A 48 -12.12 -7.16 -9.62
N GLU A 49 -12.85 -6.12 -10.02
CA GLU A 49 -14.31 -6.04 -9.81
C GLU A 49 -15.05 -7.18 -10.51
N GLU A 50 -14.68 -7.47 -11.76
CA GLU A 50 -15.26 -8.61 -12.51
C GLU A 50 -14.95 -9.95 -11.84
N ALA A 51 -13.71 -10.14 -11.36
CA ALA A 51 -13.30 -11.39 -10.71
C ALA A 51 -13.94 -11.57 -9.33
N THR A 52 -14.13 -10.49 -8.57
CA THR A 52 -14.66 -10.55 -7.21
C THR A 52 -16.16 -10.42 -7.13
N GLY A 53 -16.80 -9.81 -8.13
CA GLY A 53 -18.21 -9.43 -8.11
C GLY A 53 -18.51 -8.26 -7.18
N VAL A 54 -17.47 -7.52 -6.77
CA VAL A 54 -17.59 -6.38 -5.84
C VAL A 54 -17.20 -5.10 -6.56
N HIS A 55 -18.06 -4.08 -6.49
CA HIS A 55 -17.81 -2.75 -7.05
C HIS A 55 -17.17 -1.84 -6.00
N ILE A 56 -16.23 -0.98 -6.42
CA ILE A 56 -15.54 -0.05 -5.53
C ILE A 56 -15.93 1.41 -5.85
N ASN A 57 -16.48 2.06 -4.84
CA ASN A 57 -16.76 3.50 -4.85
C ASN A 57 -15.53 4.24 -4.28
N TRP A 58 -14.77 4.91 -5.13
CA TRP A 58 -13.53 5.57 -4.74
C TRP A 58 -13.75 7.02 -4.26
N THR A 59 -13.30 7.31 -3.05
CA THR A 59 -13.06 8.68 -2.58
C THR A 59 -11.56 8.93 -2.57
N THR A 60 -11.06 9.67 -3.56
CA THR A 60 -9.63 9.97 -3.69
C THR A 60 -9.28 11.34 -3.12
N VAL A 61 -8.11 11.44 -2.48
CA VAL A 61 -7.58 12.69 -1.94
C VAL A 61 -6.11 12.83 -2.29
N SER A 62 -5.64 14.06 -2.53
CA SER A 62 -4.21 14.30 -2.74
C SER A 62 -3.42 14.10 -1.44
N LEU A 63 -2.15 13.71 -1.56
CA LEU A 63 -1.28 13.56 -0.39
C LEU A 63 -1.14 14.88 0.40
N ALA A 64 -1.21 16.03 -0.27
CA ALA A 64 -1.14 17.35 0.37
C ALA A 64 -2.37 17.65 1.26
N GLU A 65 -3.54 17.12 0.89
CA GLU A 65 -4.80 17.31 1.63
C GLU A 65 -5.12 16.17 2.59
N LEU A 66 -4.34 15.08 2.56
CA LEU A 66 -4.66 13.85 3.26
C LEU A 66 -4.96 14.06 4.75
N GLN A 67 -4.12 14.79 5.47
CA GLN A 67 -4.30 15.02 6.91
C GLN A 67 -5.60 15.77 7.21
N GLU A 68 -5.91 16.80 6.44
CA GLU A 68 -7.13 17.58 6.61
C GLU A 68 -8.37 16.73 6.30
N ARG A 69 -8.35 16.01 5.18
CA ARG A 69 -9.46 15.15 4.74
C ARG A 69 -9.70 14.01 5.71
N PHE A 70 -8.64 13.41 6.24
CA PHE A 70 -8.76 12.36 7.25
C PHE A 70 -9.37 12.90 8.55
N ASN A 71 -8.97 14.07 9.01
CA ASN A 71 -9.58 14.71 10.18
C ASN A 71 -11.07 15.02 9.95
N ILE A 72 -11.44 15.47 8.76
CA ILE A 72 -12.85 15.68 8.40
C ILE A 72 -13.61 14.35 8.43
N LEU A 73 -13.03 13.29 7.86
CA LEU A 73 -13.60 11.95 7.87
C LEU A 73 -13.86 11.46 9.31
N LEU A 74 -12.86 11.56 10.19
CA LEU A 74 -13.01 11.16 11.59
C LEU A 74 -14.12 11.94 12.34
N ASN A 75 -14.26 13.24 12.03
CA ASN A 75 -15.28 14.08 12.66
C ASN A 75 -16.67 13.91 12.05
N SER A 76 -16.81 13.27 10.91
CA SER A 76 -18.11 13.09 10.24
C SER A 76 -19.02 12.09 10.96
N GLY A 77 -18.42 11.11 11.65
CA GLY A 77 -19.14 9.98 12.23
C GLY A 77 -19.68 8.99 11.17
N THR A 78 -19.33 9.17 9.90
CA THR A 78 -19.68 8.26 8.80
C THR A 78 -18.39 7.86 8.12
N TYR A 79 -18.12 6.57 8.10
CA TYR A 79 -16.83 6.04 7.63
C TYR A 79 -17.04 5.17 6.39
N PRO A 80 -16.10 5.17 5.44
CA PRO A 80 -16.09 4.21 4.35
C PRO A 80 -15.75 2.81 4.91
N ASP A 81 -15.98 1.79 4.09
CA ASP A 81 -15.67 0.41 4.46
C ASP A 81 -14.16 0.19 4.58
N ILE A 82 -13.39 0.85 3.72
CA ILE A 82 -11.92 0.73 3.71
C ILE A 82 -11.27 2.11 3.65
N VAL A 83 -10.25 2.31 4.49
CA VAL A 83 -9.40 3.50 4.47
C VAL A 83 -7.97 3.07 4.17
N PHE A 84 -7.45 3.47 3.00
CA PHE A 84 -6.04 3.32 2.68
C PHE A 84 -5.24 4.46 3.31
N LEU A 85 -4.29 4.11 4.16
CA LEU A 85 -3.36 5.08 4.73
C LEU A 85 -1.94 4.55 4.52
N SER A 86 -1.19 5.15 3.60
CA SER A 86 0.23 4.91 3.48
C SER A 86 0.98 5.94 4.31
N PHE A 87 1.68 5.53 5.37
CA PHE A 87 2.58 6.30 6.22
C PHE A 87 1.96 7.33 7.16
N PHE A 88 0.92 8.07 6.82
CA PHE A 88 0.23 9.10 7.60
C PHE A 88 -1.14 9.41 7.00
N PRO A 89 -2.10 9.89 7.77
CA PRO A 89 -2.12 10.13 9.21
C PRO A 89 -2.42 8.87 10.01
N THR A 90 -2.11 8.91 11.31
CA THR A 90 -2.55 7.90 12.28
C THR A 90 -3.81 8.37 13.01
N TYR A 91 -4.60 7.44 13.53
CA TYR A 91 -5.72 7.77 14.40
C TYR A 91 -5.22 8.52 15.65
N PRO A 92 -5.88 9.62 16.08
CA PRO A 92 -5.52 10.33 17.30
C PRO A 92 -5.53 9.41 18.52
N GLY A 93 -4.39 9.22 19.14
CA GLY A 93 -4.22 8.29 20.26
C GLY A 93 -3.80 6.87 19.87
N GLY A 94 -3.56 6.62 18.58
CA GLY A 94 -3.10 5.32 18.05
C GLY A 94 -4.24 4.43 17.54
N TRP A 95 -3.88 3.32 16.91
CA TRP A 95 -4.84 2.42 16.27
C TRP A 95 -5.71 1.71 17.30
N GLU A 96 -5.17 1.32 18.46
CA GLU A 96 -5.90 0.71 19.58
C GLU A 96 -7.02 1.65 20.07
N LYS A 97 -6.72 2.95 20.17
CA LYS A 97 -7.72 3.93 20.54
C LYS A 97 -8.84 4.02 19.51
N GLY A 98 -8.50 3.90 18.23
CA GLY A 98 -9.50 3.85 17.15
C GLY A 98 -10.44 2.65 17.27
N VAL A 99 -9.93 1.51 17.71
CA VAL A 99 -10.75 0.31 17.99
C VAL A 99 -11.64 0.53 19.22
N GLU A 100 -11.10 1.06 20.31
CA GLU A 100 -11.86 1.41 21.51
C GLU A 100 -13.01 2.39 21.21
N ASP A 101 -12.77 3.35 20.34
CA ASP A 101 -13.76 4.35 19.92
C ASP A 101 -14.78 3.80 18.90
N GLY A 102 -14.60 2.56 18.44
CA GLY A 102 -15.48 1.90 17.47
C GLY A 102 -15.39 2.45 16.06
N VAL A 103 -14.29 3.13 15.72
CA VAL A 103 -14.01 3.70 14.39
C VAL A 103 -13.20 2.75 13.53
N ILE A 104 -12.31 1.98 14.13
CA ILE A 104 -11.46 0.99 13.48
C ILE A 104 -11.90 -0.40 13.94
N MET A 105 -11.98 -1.31 12.98
CA MET A 105 -12.29 -2.72 13.24
C MET A 105 -11.02 -3.45 13.72
N ASN A 106 -11.15 -4.23 14.80
CA ASN A 106 -10.14 -5.23 15.12
C ASN A 106 -10.28 -6.38 14.12
N MET A 107 -9.24 -6.59 13.33
CA MET A 107 -9.24 -7.56 12.23
C MET A 107 -8.73 -8.94 12.63
N GLU A 108 -8.32 -9.15 13.89
CA GLU A 108 -7.65 -10.38 14.31
C GLU A 108 -8.45 -11.64 13.96
N GLU A 109 -9.74 -11.69 14.31
CA GLU A 109 -10.60 -12.83 14.00
C GLU A 109 -10.76 -13.03 12.48
N LEU A 110 -10.91 -11.93 11.72
CA LEU A 110 -11.06 -11.98 10.25
C LEU A 110 -9.78 -12.47 9.57
N VAL A 111 -8.62 -12.03 10.04
CA VAL A 111 -7.33 -12.49 9.52
C VAL A 111 -7.18 -14.00 9.78
N GLN A 112 -7.55 -14.46 10.97
CA GLN A 112 -7.44 -15.88 11.31
C GLN A 112 -8.42 -16.76 10.51
N GLU A 113 -9.63 -16.30 10.27
CA GLU A 113 -10.68 -17.09 9.64
C GLU A 113 -10.64 -17.01 8.10
N TYR A 114 -10.45 -15.81 7.54
CA TYR A 114 -10.66 -15.55 6.11
C TYR A 114 -9.41 -15.25 5.31
N MET A 115 -8.23 -15.07 5.93
CA MET A 115 -7.01 -14.62 5.23
C MET A 115 -5.86 -15.65 5.29
N PRO A 116 -6.05 -16.90 4.82
CA PRO A 116 -5.02 -17.93 4.92
C PRO A 116 -3.75 -17.58 4.12
N ASN A 117 -3.90 -16.93 2.95
CA ASN A 117 -2.76 -16.52 2.12
C ASN A 117 -1.95 -15.39 2.76
N TYR A 118 -2.63 -14.44 3.43
CA TYR A 118 -1.96 -13.37 4.17
C TYR A 118 -1.17 -13.92 5.36
N ARG A 119 -1.75 -14.83 6.13
CA ARG A 119 -1.04 -15.51 7.22
C ARG A 119 0.18 -16.29 6.74
N ALA A 120 0.04 -17.03 5.63
CA ALA A 120 1.16 -17.75 5.04
C ALA A 120 2.28 -16.80 4.55
N ALA A 121 1.93 -15.60 4.06
CA ALA A 121 2.90 -14.59 3.68
C ALA A 121 3.59 -13.96 4.91
N LEU A 122 2.87 -13.75 6.00
CA LEU A 122 3.46 -13.28 7.27
C LEU A 122 4.46 -14.29 7.85
N GLU A 123 4.18 -15.60 7.75
CA GLU A 123 5.10 -16.66 8.17
C GLU A 123 6.44 -16.67 7.41
N GLN A 124 6.48 -16.05 6.22
CA GLN A 124 7.65 -15.95 5.36
C GLN A 124 8.31 -14.56 5.43
N ASN A 125 7.87 -13.70 6.33
CA ASN A 125 8.35 -12.34 6.46
C ASN A 125 8.32 -11.88 7.92
N ASP A 126 9.36 -12.21 8.67
CA ASP A 126 9.48 -11.89 10.10
C ASP A 126 9.38 -10.39 10.40
N PHE A 127 9.91 -9.54 9.51
CA PHE A 127 9.81 -8.10 9.66
C PHE A 127 8.36 -7.63 9.47
N GLY A 128 7.72 -8.06 8.37
CA GLY A 128 6.32 -7.72 8.08
C GLY A 128 5.36 -8.23 9.15
N ALA A 129 5.58 -9.45 9.67
CA ALA A 129 4.77 -10.03 10.73
C ALA A 129 4.79 -9.17 12.01
N LYS A 130 5.96 -8.64 12.38
CA LYS A 130 6.10 -7.75 13.55
C LYS A 130 5.45 -6.39 13.34
N GLN A 131 5.44 -5.88 12.09
CA GLN A 131 4.82 -4.60 11.76
C GLN A 131 3.30 -4.71 11.59
N ALA A 132 2.80 -5.89 11.28
CA ALA A 132 1.39 -6.14 11.00
C ALA A 132 0.51 -6.21 12.26
N VAL A 133 1.11 -6.31 13.43
CA VAL A 133 0.39 -6.44 14.71
C VAL A 133 0.66 -5.27 15.65
N SER A 134 -0.31 -5.01 16.51
CA SER A 134 -0.21 -4.04 17.61
C SER A 134 0.69 -4.57 18.76
N ASP A 135 0.93 -3.74 19.77
CA ASP A 135 1.64 -4.14 20.99
C ASP A 135 0.92 -5.28 21.73
N ASN A 136 -0.38 -5.43 21.53
CA ASN A 136 -1.20 -6.52 22.06
C ASN A 136 -1.20 -7.77 21.16
N HIS A 137 -0.40 -7.79 20.10
CA HIS A 137 -0.34 -8.86 19.10
C HIS A 137 -1.64 -9.09 18.33
N GLU A 138 -2.40 -8.04 18.07
CA GLU A 138 -3.64 -8.06 17.31
C GLU A 138 -3.47 -7.35 15.97
N HIS A 139 -4.11 -7.87 14.92
CA HIS A 139 -4.17 -7.22 13.61
C HIS A 139 -5.23 -6.11 13.63
N LEU A 140 -4.80 -4.86 13.72
CA LEU A 140 -5.69 -3.68 13.66
C LEU A 140 -5.74 -3.04 12.27
N ILE A 141 -4.78 -3.38 11.44
CA ILE A 141 -4.67 -2.91 10.05
C ILE A 141 -4.28 -4.08 9.13
N PHE A 142 -4.65 -3.98 7.87
CA PHE A 142 -4.12 -4.86 6.83
C PHE A 142 -2.78 -4.27 6.35
N TYR A 143 -1.68 -4.83 6.84
CA TYR A 143 -0.34 -4.34 6.52
C TYR A 143 0.10 -4.84 5.14
N SER A 144 0.58 -3.92 4.29
CA SER A 144 1.12 -4.29 2.97
C SER A 144 2.49 -4.94 3.12
N LEU A 145 2.61 -6.19 2.71
CA LEU A 145 3.87 -6.94 2.75
C LEU A 145 4.68 -6.69 1.48
N GLN A 146 5.97 -6.48 1.65
CA GLN A 146 6.93 -6.35 0.55
C GLN A 146 8.00 -7.43 0.68
N GLY A 147 8.05 -8.32 -0.30
CA GLY A 147 9.03 -9.40 -0.34
C GLY A 147 8.84 -10.47 0.73
N THR A 148 9.78 -11.39 0.76
CA THR A 148 9.98 -12.40 1.79
C THR A 148 11.35 -12.20 2.44
N ASP A 149 11.63 -12.86 3.57
CA ASP A 149 12.93 -12.75 4.24
C ASP A 149 14.11 -13.08 3.30
N ASP A 150 13.91 -14.01 2.36
CA ASP A 150 14.92 -14.40 1.37
C ASP A 150 15.10 -13.35 0.25
N THR A 151 14.12 -12.48 0.01
CA THR A 151 14.12 -11.46 -1.07
C THR A 151 14.43 -10.06 -0.56
N ILE A 152 14.35 -9.80 0.74
CA ILE A 152 14.62 -8.48 1.35
C ILE A 152 16.06 -8.01 1.06
N GLU A 153 17.04 -8.92 0.99
CA GLU A 153 18.43 -8.57 0.68
C GLU A 153 18.62 -8.01 -0.75
N GLY A 154 17.72 -8.33 -1.68
CA GLY A 154 17.83 -7.91 -3.10
C GLY A 154 16.82 -6.84 -3.55
N GLU A 155 15.67 -6.76 -2.89
CA GLU A 155 14.54 -5.93 -3.33
C GLU A 155 14.21 -4.78 -2.36
N GLY A 156 14.93 -4.68 -1.25
CA GLY A 156 14.61 -3.81 -0.12
C GLY A 156 14.91 -2.33 -0.27
N VAL A 157 15.49 -1.86 -1.38
CA VAL A 157 15.77 -0.42 -1.56
C VAL A 157 14.58 0.25 -2.23
N VAL A 158 13.61 0.66 -1.44
CA VAL A 158 12.44 1.41 -1.93
C VAL A 158 12.77 2.90 -2.13
N SER A 159 13.78 3.42 -1.44
CA SER A 159 14.23 4.81 -1.60
C SER A 159 15.70 4.96 -1.19
N GLY A 160 16.41 5.80 -1.92
CA GLY A 160 17.81 6.11 -1.66
C GLY A 160 18.30 7.19 -2.60
N LEU A 161 19.54 7.61 -2.40
CA LEU A 161 20.23 8.47 -3.36
C LEU A 161 20.63 7.63 -4.58
N GLY A 162 20.08 7.98 -5.72
CA GLY A 162 20.51 7.42 -7.01
C GLY A 162 21.53 8.33 -7.69
N TYR A 163 22.47 7.75 -8.39
CA TYR A 163 23.43 8.49 -9.22
C TYR A 163 23.48 7.94 -10.64
N ARG A 164 23.90 8.78 -11.54
CA ARG A 164 24.16 8.43 -12.94
C ARG A 164 25.52 7.77 -13.03
N ALA A 165 25.56 6.44 -13.12
CA ALA A 165 26.80 5.67 -13.19
C ALA A 165 27.66 6.04 -14.43
N ASP A 166 27.02 6.34 -15.56
CA ASP A 166 27.67 6.80 -16.78
C ASP A 166 28.41 8.14 -16.57
N ILE A 167 27.87 9.07 -15.79
CA ILE A 167 28.55 10.33 -15.47
C ILE A 167 29.77 10.08 -14.58
N LEU A 168 29.66 9.19 -13.59
CA LEU A 168 30.80 8.83 -12.76
C LEU A 168 31.93 8.21 -13.61
N GLU A 169 31.60 7.29 -14.51
CA GLU A 169 32.55 6.66 -15.40
C GLU A 169 33.22 7.68 -16.32
N ASP A 170 32.46 8.59 -16.94
CA ASP A 170 32.97 9.65 -17.83
C ASP A 170 33.93 10.60 -17.10
N LEU A 171 33.69 10.85 -15.81
CA LEU A 171 34.52 11.70 -14.95
C LEU A 171 35.65 10.93 -14.24
N GLY A 172 35.71 9.61 -14.41
CA GLY A 172 36.72 8.76 -13.77
C GLY A 172 36.59 8.70 -12.26
N LEU A 173 35.36 8.78 -11.75
CA LEU A 173 35.05 8.75 -10.32
C LEU A 173 34.50 7.39 -9.91
N ASP A 174 34.87 6.96 -8.73
CA ASP A 174 34.31 5.77 -8.09
C ASP A 174 32.96 6.07 -7.44
N GLU A 175 32.20 5.03 -7.15
CA GLU A 175 30.96 5.10 -6.39
C GLU A 175 31.22 5.62 -4.96
N PRO A 176 30.55 6.70 -4.51
CA PRO A 176 30.78 7.26 -3.18
C PRO A 176 30.20 6.33 -2.10
N THR A 177 31.02 6.00 -1.12
CA THR A 177 30.66 5.17 0.05
C THR A 177 30.60 5.97 1.34
N THR A 178 31.08 7.21 1.33
CA THR A 178 31.07 8.16 2.45
C THR A 178 30.44 9.50 2.06
N ILE A 179 30.06 10.28 3.04
CA ILE A 179 29.52 11.64 2.83
C ILE A 179 30.57 12.57 2.19
N GLU A 180 31.84 12.42 2.59
CA GLU A 180 32.96 13.15 2.03
C GLU A 180 33.15 12.82 0.54
N GLU A 181 33.15 11.55 0.18
CA GLU A 181 33.24 11.10 -1.21
C GLU A 181 32.05 11.58 -2.05
N LEU A 182 30.83 11.51 -1.49
CA LEU A 182 29.65 12.06 -2.14
C LEU A 182 29.79 13.56 -2.40
N HIS A 183 30.31 14.32 -1.45
CA HIS A 183 30.59 15.74 -1.62
C HIS A 183 31.57 15.98 -2.77
N ASP A 184 32.67 15.21 -2.83
CA ASP A 184 33.67 15.34 -3.88
C ASP A 184 33.12 14.99 -5.27
N VAL A 185 32.29 13.95 -5.36
CA VAL A 185 31.53 13.61 -6.57
C VAL A 185 30.64 14.78 -7.02
N LEU A 186 29.86 15.35 -6.09
CA LEU A 186 28.96 16.48 -6.40
C LEU A 186 29.74 17.72 -6.88
N VAL A 187 30.92 17.98 -6.30
CA VAL A 187 31.82 19.07 -6.74
C VAL A 187 32.33 18.80 -8.16
N ALA A 188 32.81 17.59 -8.42
CA ALA A 188 33.34 17.23 -9.74
C ALA A 188 32.26 17.30 -10.83
N VAL A 189 31.06 16.80 -10.55
CA VAL A 189 29.92 16.90 -11.47
C VAL A 189 29.57 18.36 -11.76
N LYS A 190 29.53 19.19 -10.73
CA LYS A 190 29.26 20.63 -10.89
C LYS A 190 30.34 21.32 -11.74
N GLU A 191 31.61 21.00 -11.53
CA GLU A 191 32.75 21.60 -12.25
C GLU A 191 32.84 21.10 -13.70
N SER A 192 32.33 19.90 -13.99
CA SER A 192 32.29 19.34 -15.35
C SER A 192 31.39 20.10 -16.32
N GLY A 193 30.45 20.92 -15.79
CA GLY A 193 29.47 21.65 -16.59
C GLY A 193 28.40 20.78 -17.25
N ILE A 194 28.22 19.55 -16.81
CA ILE A 194 27.13 18.67 -17.26
C ILE A 194 25.82 19.29 -16.79
N GLU A 195 24.90 19.56 -17.73
CA GLU A 195 23.52 19.99 -17.43
C GLU A 195 22.66 18.74 -17.14
N TYR A 196 21.80 18.84 -16.09
CA TYR A 196 20.92 17.73 -15.66
C TYR A 196 19.51 17.90 -16.20
#